data_f386ae9813a37e4b1a119c621b9d4a43
#
_entry.id   f386ae9813a37e4b1a119c621b9d4a43
#
_cell.length_a   1.000
_cell.length_b   1.000
_cell.length_c   1.000
_cell.angle_alpha   90.00
_cell.angle_beta   90.00
_cell.angle_gamma   90.00
#
_symmetry.space_group_name_H-M   'P 1'
#
loop_
_entity.id
_entity.type
_entity.pdbx_description
1 polymer ?
#
loop_
_entity_poly.entity_id
_entity_poly.type
_entity_poly.pdbx_seq_one_letter_code
_entity_poly.pdbx_strand_id
1 'polypeptide(L)'
;VMREYTSGVYKIKHLAVKSQVTEALRSIVTELRADPKYQSATRDYQLVSRLCCDPAGEQRDDNVEFMTMCKEMVIEVIWGDPTDKRSDGFCENAVKQIELTAKAIMADSCCPSSWWELAVDQAADVRNHVPLSRSVKSSDGDTACPIEVLSEGRVSRRPCSNYISKLVMV
;
A
#
# COMPACT_ATOMS: atom_id res chain seq x y z
N VAL A 1 0.69 3.11 -6.80
CA VAL A 1 0.55 3.26 -5.33
C VAL A 1 -0.01 1.96 -4.76
N MET A 2 0.63 1.43 -3.74
CA MET A 2 0.12 0.33 -2.94
C MET A 2 -0.11 0.84 -1.51
N ARG A 3 -1.21 0.46 -0.89
CA ARG A 3 -1.47 0.77 0.52
C ARG A 3 -1.83 -0.50 1.27
N GLU A 4 -1.14 -0.77 2.36
CA GLU A 4 -1.44 -1.87 3.27
C GLU A 4 -2.69 -1.51 4.11
N TYR A 5 -3.65 -2.43 4.19
CA TYR A 5 -4.97 -2.14 4.75
C TYR A 5 -4.94 -1.92 6.27
N THR A 6 -4.17 -2.72 6.98
CA THR A 6 -4.17 -2.75 8.45
C THR A 6 -3.36 -1.61 9.04
N SER A 7 -2.11 -1.45 8.59
CA SER A 7 -1.21 -0.41 9.08
C SER A 7 -1.42 0.92 8.38
N GLY A 8 -1.96 0.90 7.17
CA GLY A 8 -2.09 2.09 6.33
C GLY A 8 -0.80 2.51 5.62
N VAL A 9 0.26 1.70 5.67
CA VAL A 9 1.54 2.00 5.03
C VAL A 9 1.39 2.11 3.52
N TYR A 10 1.98 3.16 2.96
CA TYR A 10 2.06 3.40 1.52
C TYR A 10 3.39 2.93 0.96
N LYS A 11 3.35 2.30 -0.21
CA LYS A 11 4.52 2.01 -1.06
C LYS A 11 4.27 2.54 -2.46
N ILE A 12 5.28 3.21 -2.99
CA ILE A 12 5.25 3.83 -4.32
C ILE A 12 6.28 3.13 -5.20
N LYS A 13 5.94 2.94 -6.46
CA LYS A 13 6.88 2.63 -7.55
C LYS A 13 6.45 3.45 -8.76
N HIS A 14 7.40 4.14 -9.36
CA HIS A 14 7.21 4.89 -10.59
C HIS A 14 7.37 3.95 -11.78
N LEU A 15 6.47 4.04 -12.73
CA LEU A 15 6.42 3.17 -13.89
C LEU A 15 6.43 4.02 -15.16
N ALA A 16 7.31 3.68 -16.09
CA ALA A 16 7.33 4.33 -17.40
C ALA A 16 6.16 3.86 -18.28
N VAL A 17 5.77 2.61 -18.12
CA VAL A 17 4.66 1.99 -18.87
C VAL A 17 3.86 1.05 -17.95
N LYS A 18 2.59 0.93 -18.22
CA LYS A 18 1.67 0.13 -17.40
C LYS A 18 2.02 -1.37 -17.35
N SER A 19 2.62 -1.90 -18.40
CA SER A 19 3.05 -3.31 -18.42
C SER A 19 4.09 -3.68 -17.35
N GLN A 20 4.74 -2.70 -16.72
CA GLN A 20 5.70 -2.92 -15.63
C GLN A 20 5.05 -3.16 -14.26
N VAL A 21 3.73 -3.14 -14.17
CA VAL A 21 2.99 -3.27 -12.89
C VAL A 21 3.30 -4.57 -12.17
N THR A 22 3.33 -5.69 -12.89
CA THR A 22 3.59 -7.01 -12.31
C THR A 22 4.97 -7.05 -11.65
N GLU A 23 6.00 -6.56 -12.34
CA GLU A 23 7.36 -6.52 -11.82
C GLU A 23 7.50 -5.53 -10.66
N ALA A 24 6.87 -4.36 -10.75
CA ALA A 24 6.86 -3.39 -9.66
C ALA A 24 6.20 -3.95 -8.39
N LEU A 25 5.09 -4.69 -8.55
CA LEU A 25 4.44 -5.35 -7.42
C LEU A 25 5.32 -6.44 -6.83
N ARG A 26 5.97 -7.27 -7.66
CA ARG A 26 6.94 -8.28 -7.24
C ARG A 26 8.04 -7.64 -6.40
N SER A 27 8.62 -6.54 -6.85
CA SER A 27 9.65 -5.78 -6.13
C SER A 27 9.15 -5.29 -4.77
N ILE A 28 7.98 -4.63 -4.72
CA ILE A 28 7.41 -4.13 -3.46
C ILE A 28 7.19 -5.27 -2.46
N VAL A 29 6.59 -6.37 -2.89
CA VAL A 29 6.31 -7.51 -2.00
C VAL A 29 7.59 -8.15 -1.51
N THR A 30 8.59 -8.30 -2.39
CA THR A 30 9.90 -8.85 -2.02
C THR A 30 10.62 -7.95 -1.02
N GLU A 31 10.64 -6.65 -1.24
CA GLU A 31 11.21 -5.66 -0.33
C GLU A 31 10.54 -5.70 1.05
N LEU A 32 9.20 -5.73 1.09
CA LEU A 32 8.45 -5.80 2.34
C LEU A 32 8.72 -7.09 3.12
N ARG A 33 8.84 -8.22 2.41
CA ARG A 33 9.10 -9.53 3.04
C ARG A 33 10.54 -9.70 3.49
N ALA A 34 11.49 -9.05 2.81
CA ALA A 34 12.91 -9.13 3.12
C ALA A 34 13.36 -8.15 4.21
N ASP A 35 12.63 -7.05 4.42
CA ASP A 35 13.03 -6.01 5.37
C ASP A 35 12.89 -6.52 6.82
N PRO A 36 14.00 -6.60 7.58
CA PRO A 36 13.99 -7.05 8.98
C PRO A 36 13.07 -6.24 9.88
N LYS A 37 12.83 -4.97 9.55
CA LYS A 37 11.91 -4.09 10.31
C LYS A 37 10.47 -4.62 10.34
N TYR A 38 10.09 -5.38 9.32
CA TYR A 38 8.75 -5.93 9.19
C TYR A 38 8.65 -7.41 9.55
N GLN A 39 9.77 -8.02 9.93
CA GLN A 39 9.83 -9.40 10.40
C GLN A 39 9.61 -9.43 11.92
N SER A 40 8.37 -9.41 12.36
CA SER A 40 8.06 -9.57 13.78
C SER A 40 8.02 -11.04 14.17
N ALA A 41 8.70 -11.39 15.27
CA ALA A 41 8.67 -12.74 15.84
C ALA A 41 7.25 -13.18 16.31
N THR A 42 6.34 -12.23 16.48
CA THR A 42 4.94 -12.49 16.87
C THR A 42 4.01 -12.66 15.68
N ARG A 43 4.55 -12.52 14.46
CA ARG A 43 3.76 -12.61 13.24
C ARG A 43 3.76 -14.04 12.72
N ASP A 44 2.61 -14.67 12.75
CA ASP A 44 2.36 -16.05 12.29
C ASP A 44 1.89 -16.12 10.82
N TYR A 45 1.87 -14.99 10.12
CA TYR A 45 1.42 -14.90 8.73
C TYR A 45 2.43 -14.18 7.84
N GLN A 46 2.41 -14.52 6.56
CA GLN A 46 3.25 -13.89 5.56
C GLN A 46 2.74 -12.49 5.22
N LEU A 47 3.65 -11.50 5.19
CA LEU A 47 3.32 -10.15 4.72
C LEU A 47 2.79 -10.19 3.28
N VAL A 48 1.76 -9.40 3.03
CA VAL A 48 1.08 -9.35 1.73
C VAL A 48 0.65 -10.76 1.29
N SER A 49 -0.20 -11.38 2.08
CA SER A 49 -0.84 -12.66 1.74
C SER A 49 -2.05 -12.48 0.81
N ARG A 50 -2.60 -11.27 0.75
CA ARG A 50 -3.77 -10.93 -0.05
C ARG A 50 -3.57 -9.61 -0.78
N LEU A 51 -4.07 -9.53 -2.00
CA LEU A 51 -4.04 -8.35 -2.85
C LEU A 51 -5.46 -8.07 -3.37
N CYS A 52 -5.98 -6.89 -3.07
CA CYS A 52 -7.22 -6.44 -3.67
C CYS A 52 -6.93 -5.62 -4.91
N CYS A 53 -7.46 -6.02 -6.04
CA CYS A 53 -7.24 -5.39 -7.33
C CYS A 53 -8.57 -4.95 -7.94
N ASP A 54 -8.53 -3.84 -8.68
CA ASP A 54 -9.58 -3.51 -9.62
C ASP A 54 -9.52 -4.50 -10.79
N PRO A 55 -10.63 -5.10 -11.24
CA PRO A 55 -10.65 -6.01 -12.39
C PRO A 55 -10.37 -5.32 -13.72
N ALA A 56 -10.08 -4.01 -13.72
CA ALA A 56 -9.75 -3.26 -14.93
C ALA A 56 -8.23 -3.22 -15.21
N GLY A 57 -7.89 -3.16 -16.47
CA GLY A 57 -6.51 -2.97 -16.94
C GLY A 57 -5.61 -4.20 -16.84
N GLU A 58 -4.35 -3.99 -16.50
CA GLU A 58 -3.29 -5.01 -16.51
C GLU A 58 -3.38 -6.02 -15.36
N GLN A 59 -4.25 -5.77 -14.38
CA GLN A 59 -4.47 -6.63 -13.22
C GLN A 59 -5.70 -7.54 -13.42
N ARG A 60 -6.04 -7.87 -14.65
CA ARG A 60 -7.17 -8.76 -14.92
C ARG A 60 -6.80 -10.21 -14.64
N ASP A 61 -7.80 -11.01 -14.38
CA ASP A 61 -7.65 -12.46 -14.17
C ASP A 61 -7.15 -13.21 -15.42
N ASP A 62 -7.30 -12.64 -16.61
CA ASP A 62 -6.75 -13.13 -17.86
C ASP A 62 -5.25 -12.77 -18.08
N ASN A 63 -4.67 -11.91 -17.24
CA ASN A 63 -3.25 -11.62 -17.27
C ASN A 63 -2.44 -12.76 -16.63
N VAL A 64 -1.94 -13.65 -17.51
CA VAL A 64 -1.21 -14.86 -17.10
C VAL A 64 0.04 -14.52 -16.28
N GLU A 65 0.77 -13.48 -16.65
CA GLU A 65 2.00 -13.06 -15.95
C GLU A 65 1.69 -12.60 -14.51
N PHE A 66 0.69 -11.75 -14.35
CA PHE A 66 0.26 -11.25 -13.04
C PHE A 66 -0.24 -12.41 -12.15
N MET A 67 -1.09 -13.28 -12.69
CA MET A 67 -1.63 -14.41 -11.93
C MET A 67 -0.55 -15.44 -11.56
N THR A 68 0.43 -15.66 -12.46
CA THR A 68 1.57 -16.54 -12.18
C THR A 68 2.42 -15.97 -11.06
N MET A 69 2.73 -14.68 -11.10
CA MET A 69 3.46 -13.98 -10.03
C MET A 69 2.73 -14.10 -8.69
N CYS A 70 1.43 -13.88 -8.66
CA CYS A 70 0.65 -14.00 -7.42
C CYS A 70 0.69 -15.43 -6.85
N LYS A 71 0.60 -16.46 -7.71
CA LYS A 71 0.73 -17.87 -7.30
C LYS A 71 2.11 -18.19 -6.75
N GLU A 72 3.18 -17.79 -7.44
CA GLU A 72 4.56 -17.98 -7.00
C GLU A 72 4.83 -17.33 -5.63
N MET A 73 4.27 -16.15 -5.42
CA MET A 73 4.43 -15.41 -4.18
C MET A 73 3.41 -15.79 -3.09
N VAL A 74 2.55 -16.77 -3.35
CA VAL A 74 1.50 -17.21 -2.42
C VAL A 74 0.61 -16.03 -2.01
N ILE A 75 0.12 -15.27 -2.99
CA ILE A 75 -0.77 -14.12 -2.80
C ILE A 75 -2.16 -14.50 -3.31
N GLU A 76 -3.15 -14.41 -2.44
CA GLU A 76 -4.55 -14.50 -2.81
C GLU A 76 -5.02 -13.19 -3.46
N VAL A 77 -5.52 -13.26 -4.69
CA VAL A 77 -6.07 -12.08 -5.36
C VAL A 77 -7.56 -11.98 -5.09
N ILE A 78 -7.98 -10.83 -4.58
CA ILE A 78 -9.39 -10.50 -4.36
C ILE A 78 -9.76 -9.42 -5.36
N TRP A 79 -10.68 -9.73 -6.24
CA TRP A 79 -11.19 -8.76 -7.21
C TRP A 79 -12.22 -7.85 -6.55
N GLY A 80 -12.07 -6.55 -6.78
CA GLY A 80 -13.07 -5.58 -6.35
C GLY A 80 -14.43 -5.87 -7.00
N ASP A 81 -15.49 -5.80 -6.23
CA ASP A 81 -16.86 -5.88 -6.76
C ASP A 81 -17.20 -4.52 -7.40
N PRO A 82 -17.45 -4.47 -8.72
CA PRO A 82 -17.81 -3.22 -9.40
C PRO A 82 -19.10 -2.60 -8.86
N THR A 83 -19.89 -3.36 -8.11
CA THR A 83 -21.12 -2.87 -7.46
C THR A 83 -20.89 -2.36 -6.05
N ASP A 84 -19.77 -2.73 -5.40
CA ASP A 84 -19.41 -2.25 -4.05
C ASP A 84 -18.47 -1.04 -4.11
N LYS A 85 -19.08 0.14 -4.19
CA LYS A 85 -18.37 1.44 -4.14
C LYS A 85 -17.47 1.65 -2.91
N ARG A 86 -17.63 0.84 -1.84
CA ARG A 86 -16.81 0.98 -0.62
C ARG A 86 -15.42 0.40 -0.82
N SER A 87 -15.30 -0.67 -1.62
CA SER A 87 -14.00 -1.28 -1.91
C SER A 87 -13.14 -0.34 -2.76
N ASP A 88 -13.74 0.34 -3.73
CA ASP A 88 -13.04 1.29 -4.61
C ASP A 88 -12.66 2.57 -3.86
N GLY A 89 -13.55 3.07 -3.00
CA GLY A 89 -13.33 4.29 -2.23
C GLY A 89 -12.09 4.25 -1.33
N PHE A 90 -11.66 3.08 -0.85
CA PHE A 90 -10.44 2.98 -0.05
C PHE A 90 -9.18 3.33 -0.86
N CYS A 91 -9.13 2.91 -2.09
CA CYS A 91 -7.96 3.08 -2.96
C CYS A 91 -7.93 4.43 -3.65
N GLU A 92 -9.08 4.86 -4.15
CA GLU A 92 -9.23 6.21 -4.66
C GLU A 92 -8.85 7.24 -3.58
N ASN A 93 -9.28 7.01 -2.34
CA ASN A 93 -8.90 7.87 -1.23
C ASN A 93 -7.40 7.79 -0.93
N ALA A 94 -6.78 6.61 -1.05
CA ALA A 94 -5.34 6.46 -0.84
C ALA A 94 -4.55 7.27 -1.87
N VAL A 95 -4.89 7.15 -3.15
CA VAL A 95 -4.28 7.95 -4.23
C VAL A 95 -4.49 9.43 -4.00
N LYS A 96 -5.73 9.84 -3.77
CA LYS A 96 -6.08 11.25 -3.49
C LYS A 96 -5.29 11.83 -2.33
N GLN A 97 -5.08 11.07 -1.26
CA GLN A 97 -4.30 11.52 -0.11
C GLN A 97 -2.83 11.74 -0.46
N ILE A 98 -2.23 10.86 -1.25
CA ILE A 98 -0.85 11.03 -1.74
C ILE A 98 -0.75 12.24 -2.66
N GLU A 99 -1.65 12.37 -3.64
CA GLU A 99 -1.66 13.52 -4.54
C GLU A 99 -1.82 14.86 -3.82
N LEU A 100 -2.75 14.96 -2.88
CA LEU A 100 -2.96 16.19 -2.12
C LEU A 100 -1.74 16.55 -1.29
N THR A 101 -1.09 15.54 -0.66
CA THR A 101 0.12 15.76 0.12
C THR A 101 1.29 16.16 -0.78
N ALA A 102 1.47 15.52 -1.93
CA ALA A 102 2.51 15.89 -2.90
C ALA A 102 2.30 17.33 -3.45
N LYS A 103 1.07 17.68 -3.81
CA LYS A 103 0.73 19.04 -4.24
C LYS A 103 1.04 20.09 -3.16
N ALA A 104 0.73 19.79 -1.89
CA ALA A 104 1.04 20.67 -0.77
C ALA A 104 2.55 20.85 -0.59
N ILE A 105 3.32 19.75 -0.63
CA ILE A 105 4.80 19.78 -0.56
C ILE A 105 5.38 20.65 -1.68
N MET A 106 4.92 20.44 -2.92
CA MET A 106 5.41 21.23 -4.06
C MET A 106 5.07 22.71 -3.95
N ALA A 107 3.86 23.03 -3.49
CA ALA A 107 3.44 24.42 -3.30
C ALA A 107 4.25 25.10 -2.20
N ASP A 108 4.47 24.45 -1.07
CA ASP A 108 5.22 24.98 0.05
C ASP A 108 6.71 25.18 -0.28
N SER A 109 7.29 24.23 -1.03
CA SER A 109 8.69 24.26 -1.43
C SER A 109 8.96 25.06 -2.71
N CYS A 110 7.95 25.61 -3.36
CA CYS A 110 8.03 26.27 -4.66
C CYS A 110 8.75 25.42 -5.73
N CYS A 111 8.60 24.09 -5.66
CA CYS A 111 9.27 23.16 -6.56
C CYS A 111 8.68 23.18 -7.98
N PRO A 112 9.52 23.02 -9.02
CA PRO A 112 9.06 22.88 -10.38
C PRO A 112 8.25 21.59 -10.58
N SER A 113 7.29 21.58 -11.51
CA SER A 113 6.43 20.43 -11.79
C SER A 113 7.18 19.15 -12.20
N SER A 114 8.39 19.29 -12.73
CA SER A 114 9.27 18.16 -13.06
C SER A 114 9.71 17.32 -11.83
N TRP A 115 9.52 17.86 -10.62
CA TRP A 115 9.86 17.16 -9.37
C TRP A 115 8.66 16.39 -8.78
N TRP A 116 7.60 16.20 -9.58
CA TRP A 116 6.39 15.51 -9.15
C TRP A 116 6.66 14.12 -8.54
N GLU A 117 7.52 13.31 -9.16
CA GLU A 117 7.85 11.98 -8.67
C GLU A 117 8.47 12.02 -7.27
N LEU A 118 9.42 12.94 -7.05
CA LEU A 118 10.05 13.15 -5.76
C LEU A 118 9.04 13.62 -4.69
N ALA A 119 8.13 14.50 -5.09
CA ALA A 119 7.08 14.97 -4.19
C ALA A 119 6.10 13.83 -3.80
N VAL A 120 5.81 12.91 -4.71
CA VAL A 120 4.98 11.72 -4.46
C VAL A 120 5.68 10.77 -3.48
N ASP A 121 6.98 10.51 -3.66
CA ASP A 121 7.77 9.70 -2.74
C ASP A 121 7.82 10.32 -1.34
N GLN A 122 8.09 11.61 -1.26
CA GLN A 122 8.08 12.35 0.01
C GLN A 122 6.68 12.35 0.66
N ALA A 123 5.62 12.43 -0.14
CA ALA A 123 4.25 12.36 0.37
C ALA A 123 3.94 10.99 1.00
N ALA A 124 4.41 9.92 0.39
CA ALA A 124 4.27 8.57 0.97
C ALA A 124 5.05 8.45 2.27
N ASP A 125 6.28 8.95 2.29
CA ASP A 125 7.11 8.94 3.50
C ASP A 125 6.47 9.73 4.65
N VAL A 126 6.03 10.95 4.39
CA VAL A 126 5.28 11.76 5.37
C VAL A 126 4.06 11.01 5.89
N ARG A 127 3.26 10.41 4.99
CA ARG A 127 2.06 9.66 5.39
C ARG A 127 2.36 8.42 6.21
N ASN A 128 3.49 7.78 5.99
CA ASN A 128 3.93 6.61 6.75
C ASN A 128 4.37 6.98 8.17
N HIS A 129 4.79 8.22 8.40
CA HIS A 129 5.29 8.72 9.70
C HIS A 129 4.29 9.65 10.42
N VAL A 130 3.18 10.00 9.79
CA VAL A 130 2.13 10.77 10.48
C VAL A 130 1.22 9.83 11.27
N PRO A 131 0.99 10.09 12.58
CA PRO A 131 0.12 9.28 13.40
C PRO A 131 -1.28 9.11 12.80
N LEU A 132 -1.81 7.90 12.90
CA LEU A 132 -3.17 7.61 12.46
C LEU A 132 -4.15 8.28 13.42
N SER A 133 -5.14 9.01 12.89
CA SER A 133 -6.17 9.70 13.67
C SER A 133 -7.07 8.76 14.49
N ARG A 134 -6.90 7.46 14.39
CA ARG A 134 -7.65 6.43 15.09
C ARG A 134 -6.73 5.59 15.96
N SER A 135 -6.74 5.88 17.23
CA SER A 135 -6.55 5.01 18.41
C SER A 135 -5.75 3.69 18.27
N VAL A 136 -4.83 3.55 17.33
CA VAL A 136 -3.78 2.54 17.44
C VAL A 136 -2.71 3.19 18.29
N LYS A 137 -2.59 2.73 19.54
CA LYS A 137 -1.57 3.24 20.44
C LYS A 137 -0.28 2.45 20.25
N SER A 138 0.84 3.15 20.27
CA SER A 138 2.18 2.58 20.43
C SER A 138 2.30 1.85 21.80
N SER A 139 3.34 1.04 21.97
CA SER A 139 3.69 0.43 23.26
C SER A 139 3.75 1.45 24.39
N ASP A 140 4.16 2.68 24.06
CA ASP A 140 4.37 3.79 24.99
C ASP A 140 3.10 4.59 25.28
N GLY A 141 1.96 4.19 24.71
CA GLY A 141 0.66 4.83 24.92
C GLY A 141 0.33 5.95 23.95
N ASP A 142 1.28 6.36 23.12
CA ASP A 142 1.09 7.38 22.08
C ASP A 142 0.39 6.84 20.83
N THR A 143 -0.10 7.73 19.98
CA THR A 143 -0.73 7.35 18.71
C THR A 143 0.34 6.86 17.74
N ALA A 144 0.25 5.58 17.36
CA ALA A 144 1.21 4.96 16.44
C ALA A 144 1.06 5.48 15.00
N CYS A 145 2.17 5.63 14.30
CA CYS A 145 2.18 5.89 12.87
C CYS A 145 2.11 4.57 12.06
N PRO A 146 1.74 4.64 10.76
CA PRO A 146 1.61 3.45 9.92
C PRO A 146 2.82 2.52 9.92
N ILE A 147 4.02 3.07 9.86
CA ILE A 147 5.26 2.30 9.81
C ILE A 147 5.55 1.56 11.12
N GLU A 148 5.18 2.15 12.26
CA GLU A 148 5.30 1.50 13.58
C GLU A 148 4.32 0.33 13.70
N VAL A 149 3.07 0.54 13.28
CA VAL A 149 2.04 -0.53 13.26
C VAL A 149 2.50 -1.70 12.41
N LEU A 150 3.10 -1.43 11.25
CA LEU A 150 3.59 -2.47 10.38
C LEU A 150 4.80 -3.20 10.98
N SER A 151 5.76 -2.48 11.57
CA SER A 151 6.99 -3.04 12.15
C SER A 151 6.73 -3.85 13.42
N GLU A 152 5.83 -3.39 14.27
CA GLU A 152 5.51 -4.06 15.52
C GLU A 152 4.58 -5.28 15.35
N GLY A 153 4.10 -5.53 14.13
CA GLY A 153 3.17 -6.62 13.83
C GLY A 153 1.83 -6.48 14.53
N ARG A 154 1.49 -5.28 14.98
CA ARG A 154 0.23 -5.01 15.68
C ARG A 154 -0.94 -5.09 14.72
N VAL A 155 -1.59 -6.20 14.76
CA VAL A 155 -2.90 -6.38 14.15
C VAL A 155 -3.91 -5.66 15.03
N SER A 156 -4.58 -4.66 14.49
CA SER A 156 -5.82 -4.18 15.07
C SER A 156 -6.71 -5.41 15.33
N ARG A 157 -7.14 -5.62 16.58
CA ARG A 157 -8.02 -6.74 16.99
C ARG A 157 -9.42 -6.70 16.37
N ARG A 158 -9.59 -6.06 15.24
CA ARG A 158 -10.80 -6.24 14.45
C ARG A 158 -10.67 -7.57 13.74
N PRO A 159 -11.66 -8.46 13.85
CA PRO A 159 -11.70 -9.71 13.12
C PRO A 159 -12.05 -9.44 11.65
N CYS A 160 -11.27 -8.58 11.01
CA CYS A 160 -11.23 -8.50 9.57
C CYS A 160 -10.12 -9.45 9.15
N SER A 161 -10.51 -10.67 8.90
CA SER A 161 -9.72 -11.77 8.33
C SER A 161 -9.09 -11.45 6.95
N ASN A 162 -9.06 -10.18 6.56
CA ASN A 162 -8.68 -9.78 5.22
C ASN A 162 -7.62 -8.69 5.27
N TYR A 163 -6.35 -9.11 5.23
CA TYR A 163 -5.25 -8.22 4.89
C TYR A 163 -5.35 -7.90 3.41
N ILE A 164 -5.89 -6.77 3.09
CA ILE A 164 -6.09 -6.34 1.71
C ILE A 164 -5.06 -5.24 1.43
N SER A 165 -4.03 -5.58 0.66
CA SER A 165 -3.20 -4.58 0.00
C SER A 165 -3.83 -4.31 -1.35
N LYS A 166 -4.28 -3.10 -1.60
CA LYS A 166 -4.85 -2.73 -2.89
C LYS A 166 -3.83 -1.92 -3.70
N LEU A 167 -3.54 -2.38 -4.89
CA LEU A 167 -2.71 -1.67 -5.85
C LEU A 167 -3.61 -0.72 -6.65
N VAL A 168 -3.26 0.56 -6.65
CA VAL A 168 -3.91 1.56 -7.51
C VAL A 168 -2.84 2.20 -8.36
N MET A 169 -3.07 2.19 -9.68
CA MET A 169 -2.26 2.92 -10.63
C MET A 169 -2.84 4.32 -10.83
N VAL A 170 -1.97 5.30 -10.82
CA VAL A 170 -2.24 6.68 -11.23
C VAL A 170 -1.59 6.92 -12.57
#